data_92165a2a88e66300bc67c101f2d6fd6c
#
_entry.id   92165a2a88e66300bc67c101f2d6fd6c
#
_cell.length_a   1.000
_cell.length_b   1.000
_cell.length_c   1.000
_cell.angle_alpha   90.00
_cell.angle_beta   90.00
_cell.angle_gamma   90.00
#
_symmetry.space_group_name_H-M   'P 1'
#
loop_
_entity.id
_entity.type
_entity.pdbx_description
1 polymer ?
#
loop_
_entity_poly.entity_id
_entity_poly.type
_entity_poly.pdbx_seq_one_letter_code
_entity_poly.pdbx_strand_id
1 'polypeptide(L)'
;MSNHQATEQMLGYLYQIRYALALLLKNDNPDYQISIEKFDDVAFDKDGQPVQLIQLKHHIKQKGNLTDSSADLWRTLKVWIDSLAQKPELLDSTEFLIITTAIAPKDSAAGYLRQNDRDPNIAYTKLKDVCKQSQNTAHQKLSLIHI
;
A
#
# COMPACT_ATOMS: atom_id res chain seq x y z
N MET A 1 -7.05 26.19 -4.92
CA MET A 1 -6.99 24.85 -5.54
C MET A 1 -7.63 24.92 -6.92
N SER A 2 -6.99 24.38 -7.95
CA SER A 2 -7.58 24.36 -9.28
C SER A 2 -8.74 23.36 -9.29
N ASN A 3 -9.80 23.63 -10.09
CA ASN A 3 -10.95 22.71 -10.24
C ASN A 3 -10.54 21.26 -10.61
N HIS A 4 -9.41 21.09 -11.29
CA HIS A 4 -8.89 19.76 -11.67
C HIS A 4 -8.37 18.96 -10.48
N GLN A 5 -7.72 19.59 -9.48
CA GLN A 5 -7.22 18.88 -8.29
C GLN A 5 -8.37 18.38 -7.41
N ALA A 6 -9.41 19.20 -7.22
CA ALA A 6 -10.60 18.80 -6.47
C ALA A 6 -11.32 17.61 -7.12
N THR A 7 -11.42 17.62 -8.46
CA THR A 7 -12.03 16.50 -9.21
C THR A 7 -11.22 15.21 -9.08
N GLU A 8 -9.90 15.28 -9.16
CA GLU A 8 -9.04 14.08 -9.02
C GLU A 8 -9.10 13.49 -7.60
N GLN A 9 -9.12 14.33 -6.56
CA GLN A 9 -9.29 13.88 -5.18
C GLN A 9 -10.65 13.21 -4.96
N MET A 10 -11.72 13.81 -5.48
CA MET A 10 -13.07 13.25 -5.38
C MET A 10 -13.19 11.91 -6.10
N LEU A 11 -12.60 11.77 -7.29
CA LEU A 11 -12.57 10.50 -8.02
C LEU A 11 -11.77 9.43 -7.27
N GLY A 12 -10.65 9.79 -6.64
CA GLY A 12 -9.89 8.90 -5.77
C GLY A 12 -10.73 8.35 -4.62
N TYR A 13 -11.45 9.24 -3.91
CA TYR A 13 -12.32 8.85 -2.80
C TYR A 13 -13.50 7.97 -3.25
N LEU A 14 -14.14 8.31 -4.36
CA LEU A 14 -15.19 7.46 -4.94
C LEU A 14 -14.67 6.06 -5.32
N TYR A 15 -13.43 5.98 -5.80
CA TYR A 15 -12.79 4.69 -6.07
C TYR A 15 -12.60 3.87 -4.79
N GLN A 16 -12.15 4.49 -3.69
CA GLN A 16 -12.01 3.83 -2.38
C GLN A 16 -13.37 3.27 -1.90
N ILE A 17 -14.44 4.07 -1.96
CA ILE A 17 -15.79 3.65 -1.56
C ILE A 17 -16.26 2.46 -2.40
N ARG A 18 -16.11 2.52 -3.72
CA ARG A 18 -16.53 1.43 -4.61
C ARG A 18 -15.73 0.16 -4.36
N TYR A 19 -14.43 0.31 -4.11
CA TYR A 19 -13.56 -0.81 -3.81
C TYR A 19 -13.90 -1.44 -2.45
N ALA A 20 -14.10 -0.62 -1.42
CA ALA A 20 -14.53 -1.06 -0.10
C ALA A 20 -15.86 -1.84 -0.18
N LEU A 21 -16.83 -1.33 -0.93
CA LEU A 21 -18.10 -2.03 -1.15
C LEU A 21 -17.89 -3.38 -1.84
N ALA A 22 -17.05 -3.45 -2.86
CA ALA A 22 -16.75 -4.70 -3.56
C ALA A 22 -16.06 -5.73 -2.64
N LEU A 23 -15.17 -5.28 -1.75
CA LEU A 23 -14.54 -6.13 -0.75
C LEU A 23 -15.55 -6.61 0.29
N LEU A 24 -16.41 -5.73 0.79
CA LEU A 24 -17.45 -6.06 1.76
C LEU A 24 -18.40 -7.14 1.22
N LEU A 25 -18.82 -7.00 -0.04
CA LEU A 25 -19.72 -7.97 -0.68
C LEU A 25 -19.07 -9.34 -0.96
N LYS A 26 -17.74 -9.40 -0.99
CA LYS A 26 -16.96 -10.64 -1.17
C LYS A 26 -16.51 -11.26 0.15
N ASN A 27 -16.67 -10.54 1.24
CA ASN A 27 -16.23 -11.01 2.55
C ASN A 27 -17.32 -11.88 3.18
N ASP A 28 -16.97 -13.14 3.47
CA ASP A 28 -17.87 -14.10 4.09
C ASP A 28 -17.76 -14.12 5.64
N ASN A 29 -16.86 -13.33 6.21
CA ASN A 29 -16.68 -13.28 7.66
C ASN A 29 -17.55 -12.17 8.29
N PRO A 30 -18.62 -12.53 9.05
CA PRO A 30 -19.53 -11.56 9.62
C PRO A 30 -18.92 -10.72 10.74
N ASP A 31 -17.78 -11.15 11.31
CA ASP A 31 -17.10 -10.43 12.41
C ASP A 31 -16.25 -9.27 11.89
N TYR A 32 -16.00 -9.19 10.58
CA TYR A 32 -15.17 -8.14 10.02
C TYR A 32 -16.00 -6.90 9.72
N GLN A 33 -15.47 -5.77 10.16
CA GLN A 33 -15.96 -4.45 9.79
C GLN A 33 -15.03 -3.86 8.73
N ILE A 34 -15.60 -3.10 7.79
CA ILE A 34 -14.81 -2.35 6.83
C ILE A 34 -14.82 -0.88 7.20
N SER A 35 -13.66 -0.25 7.13
CA SER A 35 -13.49 1.18 7.35
C SER A 35 -12.74 1.83 6.20
N ILE A 36 -13.02 3.11 5.96
CA ILE A 36 -12.38 3.94 4.93
C ILE A 36 -11.74 5.12 5.65
N GLU A 37 -10.46 5.43 5.33
CA GLU A 37 -9.71 6.54 5.91
C GLU A 37 -9.58 6.51 7.46
N LYS A 38 -9.78 5.36 8.08
CA LYS A 38 -9.65 5.20 9.54
C LYS A 38 -8.25 4.73 9.94
N PHE A 39 -7.76 3.69 9.28
CA PHE A 39 -6.45 3.08 9.53
C PHE A 39 -5.54 3.19 8.29
N ASP A 40 -6.14 3.11 7.11
CA ASP A 40 -5.54 3.24 5.79
C ASP A 40 -6.65 3.66 4.80
N ASP A 41 -6.38 3.69 3.49
CA ASP A 41 -7.41 4.02 2.47
C ASP A 41 -8.66 3.15 2.67
N VAL A 42 -8.46 1.83 2.81
CA VAL A 42 -9.48 0.86 3.21
C VAL A 42 -8.88 -0.11 4.21
N ALA A 43 -9.63 -0.49 5.22
CA ALA A 43 -9.20 -1.52 6.17
C ALA A 43 -10.34 -2.46 6.54
N PHE A 44 -9.99 -3.74 6.75
CA PHE A 44 -10.82 -4.64 7.54
C PHE A 44 -10.34 -4.62 8.98
N ASP A 45 -11.28 -4.47 9.91
CA ASP A 45 -10.98 -4.57 11.33
C ASP A 45 -11.92 -5.57 12.02
N LYS A 46 -11.42 -6.15 13.12
CA LYS A 46 -12.16 -6.99 14.03
C LYS A 46 -11.93 -6.47 15.45
N ASP A 47 -13.01 -6.23 16.17
CA ASP A 47 -12.95 -5.68 17.53
C ASP A 47 -12.13 -4.39 17.66
N GLY A 48 -12.17 -3.56 16.60
CA GLY A 48 -11.43 -2.29 16.54
C GLY A 48 -9.93 -2.40 16.27
N GLN A 49 -9.44 -3.61 15.96
CA GLN A 49 -8.05 -3.85 15.56
C GLN A 49 -7.98 -4.18 14.07
N PRO A 50 -7.09 -3.55 13.30
CA PRO A 50 -6.99 -3.83 11.88
C PRO A 50 -6.42 -5.24 11.64
N VAL A 51 -7.09 -6.00 10.76
CA VAL A 51 -6.64 -7.31 10.27
C VAL A 51 -6.10 -7.23 8.85
N GLN A 52 -6.55 -6.23 8.08
CA GLN A 52 -5.99 -5.90 6.77
C GLN A 52 -5.94 -4.38 6.60
N LEU A 53 -4.82 -3.87 6.12
CA LEU A 53 -4.61 -2.49 5.72
C LEU A 53 -4.35 -2.43 4.22
N ILE A 54 -5.19 -1.69 3.50
CA ILE A 54 -5.21 -1.69 2.04
C ILE A 54 -4.98 -0.27 1.52
N GLN A 55 -3.83 -0.06 0.89
CA GLN A 55 -3.53 1.16 0.15
C GLN A 55 -4.00 1.03 -1.28
N LEU A 56 -4.79 2.00 -1.73
CA LEU A 56 -5.33 2.06 -3.08
C LEU A 56 -4.58 3.10 -3.91
N LYS A 57 -4.01 2.70 -5.04
CA LYS A 57 -3.32 3.58 -5.99
C LYS A 57 -4.00 3.51 -7.34
N HIS A 58 -4.91 4.45 -7.59
CA HIS A 58 -5.66 4.53 -8.85
C HIS A 58 -5.10 5.58 -9.79
N HIS A 59 -4.59 5.15 -10.94
CA HIS A 59 -4.10 6.02 -12.00
C HIS A 59 -5.17 6.21 -13.08
N ILE A 60 -5.75 7.42 -13.14
CA ILE A 60 -6.88 7.73 -14.05
C ILE A 60 -6.42 7.97 -15.48
N LYS A 61 -5.31 8.69 -15.67
CA LYS A 61 -4.90 9.20 -17.01
C LYS A 61 -3.88 8.34 -17.73
N GLN A 62 -3.00 7.65 -17.01
CA GLN A 62 -1.96 6.77 -17.59
C GLN A 62 -1.74 5.57 -16.68
N LYS A 63 -1.51 4.40 -17.30
CA LYS A 63 -1.05 3.24 -16.52
C LYS A 63 0.33 3.54 -15.96
N GLY A 64 0.43 3.73 -14.65
CA GLY A 64 1.71 3.85 -13.96
C GLY A 64 2.47 2.52 -13.96
N ASN A 65 3.76 2.59 -13.70
CA ASN A 65 4.59 1.42 -13.42
C ASN A 65 5.02 1.43 -11.95
N LEU A 66 4.79 0.33 -11.26
CA LEU A 66 5.22 0.13 -9.88
C LEU A 66 6.64 -0.45 -9.87
N THR A 67 7.61 0.36 -10.33
CA THR A 67 9.03 0.02 -10.34
C THR A 67 9.62 0.12 -8.93
N ASP A 68 10.86 -0.36 -8.75
CA ASP A 68 11.57 -0.33 -7.47
C ASP A 68 11.77 1.09 -6.91
N SER A 69 11.80 2.11 -7.76
CA SER A 69 11.89 3.54 -7.39
C SER A 69 10.56 4.29 -7.43
N SER A 70 9.44 3.60 -7.66
CA SER A 70 8.12 4.22 -7.77
C SER A 70 7.74 5.00 -6.51
N ALA A 71 7.36 6.26 -6.67
CA ALA A 71 6.93 7.11 -5.57
C ALA A 71 5.72 6.54 -4.82
N ASP A 72 4.80 5.87 -5.51
CA ASP A 72 3.62 5.24 -4.89
C ASP A 72 4.02 4.07 -3.99
N LEU A 73 4.96 3.23 -4.44
CA LEU A 73 5.49 2.15 -3.62
C LEU A 73 6.14 2.69 -2.34
N TRP A 74 7.02 3.68 -2.47
CA TRP A 74 7.75 4.23 -1.33
C TRP A 74 6.87 5.02 -0.36
N ARG A 75 5.85 5.73 -0.84
CA ARG A 75 4.86 6.39 0.02
C ARG A 75 4.06 5.36 0.80
N THR A 76 3.64 4.27 0.17
CA THR A 76 2.91 3.19 0.83
C THR A 76 3.78 2.53 1.90
N LEU A 77 5.01 2.13 1.57
CA LEU A 77 5.95 1.56 2.54
C LEU A 77 6.19 2.49 3.72
N LYS A 78 6.34 3.81 3.46
CA LYS A 78 6.51 4.79 4.52
C LYS A 78 5.31 4.83 5.48
N VAL A 79 4.09 4.86 4.96
CA VAL A 79 2.87 4.88 5.79
C VAL A 79 2.81 3.62 6.67
N TRP A 80 3.07 2.45 6.11
CA TRP A 80 3.05 1.20 6.86
C TRP A 80 4.16 1.13 7.91
N ILE A 81 5.36 1.57 7.60
CA ILE A 81 6.49 1.62 8.54
C ILE A 81 6.21 2.60 9.68
N ASP A 82 5.66 3.78 9.37
CA ASP A 82 5.27 4.76 10.39
C ASP A 82 4.17 4.18 11.32
N SER A 83 3.24 3.41 10.78
CA SER A 83 2.21 2.70 11.55
C SER A 83 2.80 1.61 12.46
N LEU A 84 3.72 0.80 11.93
CA LEU A 84 4.44 -0.22 12.69
C LEU A 84 5.35 0.36 13.77
N ALA A 85 5.94 1.52 13.55
CA ALA A 85 6.74 2.22 14.56
C ALA A 85 5.87 2.67 15.76
N GLN A 86 4.60 2.98 15.53
CA GLN A 86 3.65 3.34 16.58
C GLN A 86 2.99 2.12 17.25
N LYS A 87 2.76 1.06 16.48
CA LYS A 87 2.07 -0.17 16.89
C LYS A 87 2.79 -1.40 16.32
N PRO A 88 3.90 -1.83 16.95
CA PRO A 88 4.71 -2.97 16.45
C PRO A 88 3.91 -4.29 16.37
N GLU A 89 2.88 -4.44 17.20
CA GLU A 89 2.00 -5.62 17.22
C GLU A 89 1.26 -5.86 15.90
N LEU A 90 1.12 -4.84 15.07
CA LEU A 90 0.49 -4.98 13.74
C LEU A 90 1.31 -5.89 12.81
N LEU A 91 2.60 -6.08 13.06
CA LEU A 91 3.44 -6.93 12.22
C LEU A 91 2.97 -8.38 12.21
N ASP A 92 2.50 -8.87 13.35
CA ASP A 92 2.09 -10.26 13.53
C ASP A 92 0.58 -10.49 13.32
N SER A 93 -0.21 -9.40 13.35
CA SER A 93 -1.68 -9.47 13.37
C SER A 93 -2.36 -8.91 12.13
N THR A 94 -1.62 -8.20 11.26
CA THR A 94 -2.20 -7.40 10.18
C THR A 94 -1.57 -7.72 8.84
N GLU A 95 -2.40 -7.94 7.83
CA GLU A 95 -1.96 -8.07 6.45
C GLU A 95 -1.91 -6.69 5.78
N PHE A 96 -0.79 -6.37 5.12
CA PHE A 96 -0.58 -5.12 4.41
C PHE A 96 -0.68 -5.34 2.90
N LEU A 97 -1.61 -4.66 2.26
CA LEU A 97 -1.92 -4.83 0.84
C LEU A 97 -1.82 -3.51 0.07
N ILE A 98 -1.17 -3.55 -1.09
CA ILE A 98 -1.26 -2.48 -2.08
C ILE A 98 -2.07 -2.97 -3.27
N ILE A 99 -3.10 -2.22 -3.62
CA ILE A 99 -3.94 -2.47 -4.77
C ILE A 99 -3.83 -1.30 -5.72
N THR A 100 -3.42 -1.58 -6.93
CA THR A 100 -3.09 -0.54 -7.90
C THR A 100 -3.52 -0.89 -9.31
N THR A 101 -3.85 0.13 -10.10
CA THR A 101 -4.01 0.01 -11.55
C THR A 101 -2.68 0.10 -12.30
N ALA A 102 -1.57 0.38 -11.61
CA ALA A 102 -0.23 0.35 -12.18
C ALA A 102 0.23 -1.08 -12.46
N ILE A 103 1.13 -1.22 -13.43
CA ILE A 103 1.77 -2.50 -13.73
C ILE A 103 2.98 -2.65 -12.81
N ALA A 104 3.06 -3.76 -12.06
CA ALA A 104 4.28 -4.15 -11.39
C ALA A 104 5.14 -4.97 -12.38
N PRO A 105 6.30 -4.46 -12.83
CA PRO A 105 7.18 -5.23 -13.71
C PRO A 105 7.58 -6.55 -13.04
N LYS A 106 7.73 -7.62 -13.84
CA LYS A 106 8.01 -8.96 -13.32
C LYS A 106 9.26 -9.00 -12.44
N ASP A 107 10.30 -8.26 -12.85
CA ASP A 107 11.58 -8.22 -12.15
C ASP A 107 11.68 -7.09 -11.11
N SER A 108 10.58 -6.44 -10.73
CA SER A 108 10.55 -5.41 -9.69
C SER A 108 10.26 -6.00 -8.30
N ALA A 109 10.61 -5.27 -7.25
CA ALA A 109 10.24 -5.62 -5.87
C ALA A 109 8.74 -5.87 -5.74
N ALA A 110 7.91 -4.99 -6.31
CA ALA A 110 6.46 -5.16 -6.33
C ALA A 110 6.03 -6.41 -7.13
N GLY A 111 6.78 -6.78 -8.18
CA GLY A 111 6.57 -8.02 -8.94
C GLY A 111 6.76 -9.26 -8.07
N TYR A 112 7.83 -9.30 -7.27
CA TYR A 112 8.14 -10.40 -6.35
C TYR A 112 7.26 -10.43 -5.08
N LEU A 113 6.47 -9.39 -4.83
CA LEU A 113 5.50 -9.38 -3.73
C LEU A 113 4.09 -9.84 -4.16
N ARG A 114 3.89 -10.16 -5.44
CA ARG A 114 2.61 -10.72 -5.92
C ARG A 114 2.37 -12.12 -5.36
N GLN A 115 1.09 -12.50 -5.34
CA GLN A 115 0.64 -13.77 -4.78
C GLN A 115 1.28 -15.00 -5.46
N ASN A 116 1.40 -14.97 -6.81
CA ASN A 116 1.77 -16.16 -7.59
C ASN A 116 3.28 -16.42 -7.69
N ASP A 117 4.12 -15.39 -7.56
CA ASP A 117 5.59 -15.51 -7.71
C ASP A 117 6.30 -14.85 -6.53
N ARG A 118 5.75 -15.03 -5.33
CA ARG A 118 6.18 -14.32 -4.13
C ARG A 118 7.57 -14.74 -3.66
N ASP A 119 8.52 -13.82 -3.70
CA ASP A 119 9.83 -13.92 -3.07
C ASP A 119 10.16 -12.64 -2.28
N PRO A 120 9.82 -12.58 -0.98
CA PRO A 120 10.07 -11.41 -0.16
C PRO A 120 11.56 -11.06 -0.01
N ASN A 121 12.47 -12.05 -0.09
CA ASN A 121 13.91 -11.83 0.05
C ASN A 121 14.47 -11.08 -1.15
N ILE A 122 14.06 -11.47 -2.37
CA ILE A 122 14.43 -10.75 -3.58
C ILE A 122 13.84 -9.34 -3.56
N ALA A 123 12.55 -9.20 -3.21
CA ALA A 123 11.90 -7.90 -3.11
C ALA A 123 12.64 -6.97 -2.13
N TYR A 124 12.98 -7.47 -0.94
CA TYR A 124 13.73 -6.72 0.06
C TYR A 124 15.11 -6.28 -0.45
N THR A 125 15.85 -7.19 -1.10
CA THR A 125 17.16 -6.88 -1.66
C THR A 125 17.09 -5.75 -2.69
N LYS A 126 16.09 -5.78 -3.58
CA LYS A 126 15.88 -4.73 -4.58
C LYS A 126 15.56 -3.38 -3.94
N LEU A 127 14.68 -3.35 -2.93
CA LEU A 127 14.36 -2.12 -2.20
C LEU A 127 15.58 -1.58 -1.46
N LYS A 128 16.38 -2.44 -0.83
CA LYS A 128 17.62 -2.07 -0.16
C LYS A 128 18.66 -1.45 -1.12
N ASP A 129 18.75 -1.98 -2.33
CA ASP A 129 19.67 -1.44 -3.35
C ASP A 129 19.23 -0.05 -3.83
N VAL A 130 17.91 0.20 -3.98
CA VAL A 130 17.40 1.55 -4.23
C VAL A 130 17.76 2.52 -3.10
N CYS A 131 17.64 2.10 -1.83
CA CYS A 131 18.04 2.92 -0.69
C CYS A 131 19.51 3.32 -0.72
N LYS A 132 20.42 2.39 -1.09
CA LYS A 132 21.85 2.66 -1.18
C LYS A 132 22.23 3.61 -2.31
N GLN A 133 21.53 3.53 -3.43
CA GLN A 133 21.82 4.31 -4.63
C GLN A 133 21.12 5.68 -4.64
N SER A 134 20.06 5.83 -3.84
CA SER A 134 19.23 7.01 -3.87
C SER A 134 19.78 8.11 -2.98
N GLN A 135 19.87 9.34 -3.53
CA GLN A 135 20.08 10.57 -2.75
C GLN A 135 18.78 11.08 -2.11
N ASN A 136 17.65 10.41 -2.33
CA ASN A 136 16.36 10.82 -1.77
C ASN A 136 16.30 10.49 -0.27
N THR A 137 16.11 11.53 0.54
CA THR A 137 16.06 11.43 2.01
C THR A 137 14.96 10.50 2.51
N ALA A 138 13.86 10.33 1.76
CA ALA A 138 12.78 9.39 2.12
C ALA A 138 13.26 7.93 2.01
N HIS A 139 14.01 7.60 0.94
CA HIS A 139 14.59 6.26 0.78
C HIS A 139 15.66 5.97 1.82
N GLN A 140 16.51 6.96 2.14
CA GLN A 140 17.56 6.81 3.16
C GLN A 140 17.00 6.59 4.56
N LYS A 141 15.94 7.32 4.94
CA LYS A 141 15.28 7.15 6.24
C LYS A 141 14.69 5.77 6.42
N LEU A 142 14.13 5.17 5.38
CA LEU A 142 13.57 3.83 5.42
C LEU A 142 14.65 2.74 5.50
N SER A 143 15.87 3.00 5.01
CA SER A 143 16.99 2.06 5.12
C SER A 143 17.56 1.91 6.54
N LEU A 144 17.28 2.86 7.43
CA LEU A 144 17.72 2.86 8.84
C LEU A 144 16.78 2.05 9.74
N ILE A 145 15.61 1.69 9.25
CA ILE A 145 14.68 0.83 9.97
C ILE A 145 15.11 -0.61 9.71
N HIS A 146 15.71 -1.21 10.71
CA HIS A 146 16.05 -2.64 10.71
C HIS A 146 14.73 -3.42 10.79
N ILE A 147 14.26 -3.88 9.63
CA ILE A 147 13.16 -4.85 9.50
C ILE A 147 13.76 -6.25 9.57
#